data_7d21b53ecd530f892d7853d6a98554d7
#
_entry.id   7d21b53ecd530f892d7853d6a98554d7
#
_cell.length_a   1.000
_cell.length_b   1.000
_cell.length_c   1.000
_cell.angle_alpha   90.00
_cell.angle_beta   90.00
_cell.angle_gamma   90.00
#
_symmetry.space_group_name_H-M   'P 1'
#
loop_
_entity.id
_entity.type
_entity.pdbx_description
1 polymer ?
#
loop_
_entity_poly.entity_id
_entity_poly.type
_entity_poly.pdbx_seq_one_letter_code
_entity_poly.pdbx_strand_id
1 'polypeptide(L)'
;MQNVTPIAIAALGLELAPAVLFGCAAERVARAVERWPMALRLSLPALFVVPYAMVSISAHMFRWAWFALYAALPVAIAWLLMRAAAADAGQRGDWRDALLLLMLGLAVDLRWFDRAWPSGLRALNELFLVDAGLYGFLAIRQLSGTGFDFHLRWSDWKTGLRELVFFTPIVLGLGLALGFIHPHRNLPGIGNAVLRWVGIFFFTAVPEELLFRAWVQNLLERRVGRRVALVMASVLFGLSHFNKRSAHFNWRYVLLAAVAGIFYGRAWREHRRVPASTITHASVDWLWGLWF
;
A
#
# COMPACT_ATOMS: atom_id res chain seq x y z
N MET A 1 -11.18 -23.68 -6.68
CA MET A 1 -11.00 -22.95 -5.40
C MET A 1 -10.06 -23.80 -4.56
N GLN A 2 -8.82 -23.38 -4.32
CA GLN A 2 -7.98 -24.02 -3.31
C GLN A 2 -8.71 -23.84 -1.97
N ASN A 3 -8.89 -24.93 -1.23
CA ASN A 3 -9.54 -24.88 0.07
C ASN A 3 -8.76 -23.95 0.98
N VAL A 4 -9.37 -22.84 1.34
CA VAL A 4 -8.78 -21.88 2.30
C VAL A 4 -8.73 -22.62 3.65
N THR A 5 -7.52 -22.90 4.12
CA THR A 5 -7.32 -23.63 5.37
C THR A 5 -7.57 -22.72 6.57
N PRO A 6 -8.00 -23.26 7.74
CA PRO A 6 -8.13 -22.46 8.96
C PRO A 6 -6.83 -21.72 9.33
N ILE A 7 -5.66 -22.32 9.03
CA ILE A 7 -4.35 -21.71 9.26
C ILE A 7 -4.15 -20.48 8.35
N ALA A 8 -4.56 -20.56 7.08
CA ALA A 8 -4.48 -19.42 6.17
C ALA A 8 -5.39 -18.26 6.61
N ILE A 9 -6.59 -18.57 7.14
CA ILE A 9 -7.50 -17.56 7.71
C ILE A 9 -6.88 -16.91 8.95
N ALA A 10 -6.29 -17.71 9.85
CA ALA A 10 -5.64 -17.19 11.05
C ALA A 10 -4.42 -16.32 10.69
N ALA A 11 -3.60 -16.76 9.72
CA ALA A 11 -2.46 -15.97 9.23
C ALA A 11 -2.92 -14.64 8.61
N LEU A 12 -3.97 -14.65 7.79
CA LEU A 12 -4.55 -13.43 7.23
C LEU A 12 -5.07 -12.50 8.33
N GLY A 13 -5.71 -13.03 9.36
CA GLY A 13 -6.16 -12.24 10.51
C GLY A 13 -5.00 -11.55 11.25
N LEU A 14 -3.88 -12.25 11.41
CA LEU A 14 -2.66 -11.69 12.01
C LEU A 14 -2.02 -10.62 11.14
N GLU A 15 -1.97 -10.82 9.81
CA GLU A 15 -1.46 -9.80 8.87
C GLU A 15 -2.37 -8.57 8.77
N LEU A 16 -3.66 -8.71 8.95
CA LEU A 16 -4.58 -7.56 8.94
C LEU A 16 -4.59 -6.80 10.27
N ALA A 17 -4.15 -7.42 11.37
CA ALA A 17 -4.24 -6.82 12.70
C ALA A 17 -3.47 -5.50 12.83
N PRO A 18 -2.22 -5.34 12.36
CA PRO A 18 -1.52 -4.06 12.40
C PRO A 18 -2.23 -2.98 11.59
N ALA A 19 -2.68 -3.30 10.37
CA ALA A 19 -3.42 -2.36 9.53
C ALA A 19 -4.71 -1.88 10.22
N VAL A 20 -5.46 -2.78 10.86
CA VAL A 20 -6.68 -2.44 11.62
C VAL A 20 -6.32 -1.59 12.85
N LEU A 21 -5.30 -1.96 13.61
CA LEU A 21 -4.88 -1.23 14.80
C LEU A 21 -4.45 0.21 14.46
N PHE A 22 -3.60 0.37 13.45
CA PHE A 22 -3.17 1.71 13.01
C PHE A 22 -4.30 2.46 12.30
N GLY A 23 -5.13 1.79 11.51
CA GLY A 23 -6.27 2.42 10.84
C GLY A 23 -7.36 2.91 11.79
N CYS A 24 -7.53 2.27 12.94
CA CYS A 24 -8.54 2.66 13.94
C CYS A 24 -7.98 3.53 15.07
N ALA A 25 -6.68 3.43 15.37
CA ALA A 25 -6.13 4.04 16.60
C ALA A 25 -4.64 4.43 16.47
N ALA A 26 -4.18 4.90 15.30
CA ALA A 26 -2.77 5.18 15.01
C ALA A 26 -2.05 5.94 16.13
N GLU A 27 -2.61 7.06 16.59
CA GLU A 27 -1.98 7.86 17.64
C GLU A 27 -1.92 7.15 19.00
N ARG A 28 -2.93 6.34 19.34
CA ARG A 28 -2.93 5.57 20.60
C ARG A 28 -1.87 4.49 20.56
N VAL A 29 -1.78 3.77 19.43
CA VAL A 29 -0.78 2.73 19.20
C VAL A 29 0.63 3.32 19.24
N ALA A 30 0.88 4.42 18.51
CA ALA A 30 2.17 5.09 18.50
C ALA A 30 2.60 5.54 19.91
N ARG A 31 1.72 6.20 20.68
CA ARG A 31 1.98 6.60 22.06
C ARG A 31 2.21 5.41 23.01
N ALA A 32 1.51 4.30 22.79
CA ALA A 32 1.72 3.11 23.60
C ALA A 32 3.11 2.51 23.34
N VAL A 33 3.48 2.36 22.05
CA VAL A 33 4.78 1.87 21.63
C VAL A 33 5.91 2.78 22.12
N GLU A 34 5.72 4.10 22.09
CA GLU A 34 6.72 5.07 22.54
C GLU A 34 7.12 4.90 24.03
N ARG A 35 6.20 4.43 24.86
CA ARG A 35 6.45 4.18 26.29
C ARG A 35 7.29 2.94 26.59
N TRP A 36 7.47 2.07 25.59
CA TRP A 36 8.23 0.84 25.76
C TRP A 36 9.74 1.08 25.68
N PRO A 37 10.54 0.23 26.35
CA PRO A 37 12.00 0.26 26.20
C PRO A 37 12.40 0.14 24.71
N MET A 38 13.46 0.83 24.31
CA MET A 38 13.93 0.88 22.94
C MET A 38 14.15 -0.51 22.34
N ALA A 39 14.74 -1.43 23.12
CA ALA A 39 14.96 -2.81 22.67
C ALA A 39 13.65 -3.51 22.29
N LEU A 40 12.58 -3.35 23.08
CA LEU A 40 11.28 -3.93 22.78
C LEU A 40 10.64 -3.28 21.57
N ARG A 41 10.72 -1.95 21.43
CA ARG A 41 10.20 -1.21 20.26
C ARG A 41 10.83 -1.70 18.97
N LEU A 42 12.13 -2.01 18.96
CA LEU A 42 12.83 -2.46 17.77
C LEU A 42 12.66 -3.96 17.52
N SER A 43 12.51 -4.79 18.54
CA SER A 43 12.38 -6.24 18.37
C SER A 43 10.95 -6.72 18.11
N LEU A 44 9.94 -5.97 18.58
CA LEU A 44 8.53 -6.34 18.42
C LEU A 44 8.13 -6.68 16.96
N PRO A 45 8.53 -5.91 15.93
CA PRO A 45 8.13 -6.21 14.56
C PRO A 45 8.73 -7.51 14.02
N ALA A 46 9.69 -8.15 14.71
CA ALA A 46 10.12 -9.50 14.37
C ALA A 46 8.96 -10.52 14.44
N LEU A 47 7.92 -10.25 15.25
CA LEU A 47 6.72 -11.10 15.33
C LEU A 47 5.91 -11.15 14.04
N PHE A 48 6.11 -10.22 13.09
CA PHE A 48 5.48 -10.29 11.76
C PHE A 48 5.94 -11.52 10.96
N VAL A 49 6.94 -12.26 11.42
CA VAL A 49 7.31 -13.57 10.85
C VAL A 49 6.29 -14.67 11.15
N VAL A 50 5.42 -14.49 12.15
CA VAL A 50 4.50 -15.56 12.62
C VAL A 50 3.56 -16.05 11.51
N PRO A 51 2.87 -15.21 10.74
CA PRO A 51 2.04 -15.66 9.62
C PRO A 51 2.82 -16.49 8.58
N TYR A 52 4.05 -16.05 8.24
CA TYR A 52 4.93 -16.84 7.37
C TYR A 52 5.21 -18.23 7.95
N ALA A 53 5.60 -18.31 9.23
CA ALA A 53 5.88 -19.59 9.87
C ALA A 53 4.65 -20.51 9.86
N MET A 54 3.47 -19.99 10.22
CA MET A 54 2.21 -20.74 10.23
C MET A 54 1.88 -21.33 8.85
N VAL A 55 1.91 -20.51 7.82
CA VAL A 55 1.55 -20.93 6.46
C VAL A 55 2.61 -21.84 5.87
N SER A 56 3.90 -21.48 5.99
CA SER A 56 4.98 -22.24 5.36
C SER A 56 5.17 -23.62 6.00
N ILE A 57 4.99 -23.75 7.31
CA ILE A 57 5.00 -25.06 8.00
C ILE A 57 3.80 -25.91 7.53
N SER A 58 2.60 -25.34 7.52
CA SER A 58 1.39 -26.02 7.08
C SER A 58 1.45 -26.48 5.61
N ALA A 59 2.12 -25.70 4.76
CA ALA A 59 2.30 -25.99 3.35
C ALA A 59 3.56 -26.83 3.04
N HIS A 60 4.31 -27.28 4.05
CA HIS A 60 5.59 -27.98 3.89
C HIS A 60 6.63 -27.21 3.05
N MET A 61 6.60 -25.88 3.12
CA MET A 61 7.48 -24.97 2.38
C MET A 61 8.45 -24.19 3.29
N PHE A 62 8.45 -24.49 4.59
CA PHE A 62 9.27 -23.75 5.56
C PHE A 62 10.77 -23.81 5.22
N ARG A 63 11.42 -22.63 5.27
CA ARG A 63 12.87 -22.48 5.09
C ARG A 63 13.41 -21.49 6.11
N TRP A 64 14.45 -21.87 6.81
CA TRP A 64 15.11 -21.02 7.83
C TRP A 64 15.59 -19.67 7.26
N ALA A 65 16.07 -19.64 6.03
CA ALA A 65 16.52 -18.40 5.37
C ALA A 65 15.36 -17.38 5.23
N TRP A 66 14.19 -17.84 4.80
CA TRP A 66 13.00 -16.99 4.73
C TRP A 66 12.52 -16.57 6.11
N PHE A 67 12.49 -17.50 7.07
CA PHE A 67 12.11 -17.18 8.46
C PHE A 67 13.01 -16.08 9.03
N ALA A 68 14.34 -16.23 8.91
CA ALA A 68 15.28 -15.23 9.38
C ALA A 68 15.10 -13.87 8.68
N LEU A 69 14.84 -13.88 7.36
CA LEU A 69 14.59 -12.66 6.60
C LEU A 69 13.30 -11.95 7.04
N TYR A 70 12.19 -12.70 7.19
CA TYR A 70 10.90 -12.15 7.63
C TYR A 70 10.96 -11.64 9.08
N ALA A 71 11.78 -12.24 9.94
CA ALA A 71 12.00 -11.73 11.29
C ALA A 71 12.91 -10.49 11.32
N ALA A 72 13.99 -10.49 10.52
CA ALA A 72 15.00 -9.43 10.55
C ALA A 72 14.59 -8.17 9.77
N LEU A 73 13.87 -8.31 8.66
CA LEU A 73 13.52 -7.18 7.78
C LEU A 73 12.71 -6.08 8.50
N PRO A 74 11.62 -6.39 9.23
CA PRO A 74 10.86 -5.35 9.94
C PRO A 74 11.66 -4.69 11.06
N VAL A 75 12.57 -5.44 11.70
CA VAL A 75 13.50 -4.90 12.71
C VAL A 75 14.48 -3.91 12.05
N ALA A 76 15.03 -4.27 10.89
CA ALA A 76 15.93 -3.38 10.15
C ALA A 76 15.21 -2.11 9.68
N ILE A 77 13.97 -2.22 9.20
CA ILE A 77 13.12 -1.08 8.84
C ILE A 77 12.89 -0.18 10.05
N ALA A 78 12.49 -0.74 11.19
CA ALA A 78 12.28 0.01 12.43
C ALA A 78 13.57 0.72 12.88
N TRP A 79 14.71 0.04 12.84
CA TRP A 79 16.00 0.62 13.19
C TRP A 79 16.41 1.78 12.25
N LEU A 80 16.27 1.61 10.94
CA LEU A 80 16.58 2.66 9.97
C LEU A 80 15.68 3.88 10.15
N LEU A 81 14.38 3.68 10.39
CA LEU A 81 13.42 4.77 10.60
C LEU A 81 13.63 5.47 11.96
N MET A 82 14.08 4.76 12.97
CA MET A 82 14.54 5.38 14.22
C MET A 82 15.75 6.31 13.96
N ARG A 83 16.71 5.86 13.15
CA ARG A 83 17.87 6.69 12.75
C ARG A 83 17.45 7.90 11.91
N ALA A 84 16.48 7.72 11.01
CA ALA A 84 15.89 8.81 10.24
C ALA A 84 15.18 9.83 11.15
N ALA A 85 14.44 9.37 12.16
CA ALA A 85 13.77 10.24 13.13
C ALA A 85 14.77 11.09 13.92
N ALA A 86 15.88 10.49 14.36
CA ALA A 86 16.94 11.19 15.08
C ALA A 86 17.69 12.21 14.22
N ALA A 87 17.89 11.94 12.92
CA ALA A 87 18.60 12.81 12.00
C ALA A 87 17.72 13.93 11.43
N ASP A 88 16.39 13.79 11.43
CA ASP A 88 15.44 14.70 10.80
C ASP A 88 14.23 14.94 11.70
N ALA A 89 14.43 15.68 12.78
CA ALA A 89 13.37 16.07 13.72
C ALA A 89 12.26 16.90 13.04
N GLY A 90 12.58 17.64 11.99
CA GLY A 90 11.61 18.44 11.21
C GLY A 90 10.77 17.62 10.24
N GLN A 91 11.00 16.30 10.18
CA GLN A 91 10.29 15.38 9.28
C GLN A 91 10.25 15.84 7.80
N ARG A 92 11.33 16.45 7.33
CA ARG A 92 11.47 16.89 5.92
C ARG A 92 11.79 15.74 4.96
N GLY A 93 12.05 14.57 5.51
CA GLY A 93 12.47 13.37 4.80
C GLY A 93 13.99 13.19 4.84
N ASP A 94 14.45 12.07 5.38
CA ASP A 94 15.85 11.63 5.37
C ASP A 94 16.09 10.68 4.18
N TRP A 95 17.34 10.50 3.77
CA TRP A 95 17.66 9.54 2.70
C TRP A 95 17.26 8.09 3.05
N ARG A 96 17.21 7.74 4.35
CA ARG A 96 16.76 6.43 4.83
C ARG A 96 15.27 6.24 4.58
N ASP A 97 14.46 7.30 4.77
CA ASP A 97 13.04 7.27 4.40
C ASP A 97 12.88 6.94 2.91
N ALA A 98 13.64 7.64 2.04
CA ALA A 98 13.60 7.43 0.59
C ALA A 98 14.08 6.03 0.18
N LEU A 99 15.18 5.55 0.78
CA LEU A 99 15.69 4.20 0.53
C LEU A 99 14.66 3.14 0.88
N LEU A 100 14.04 3.24 2.07
CA LEU A 100 13.04 2.27 2.52
C LEU A 100 11.80 2.26 1.64
N LEU A 101 11.29 3.43 1.24
CA LEU A 101 10.15 3.54 0.33
C LEU A 101 10.45 2.93 -1.04
N LEU A 102 11.64 3.17 -1.56
CA LEU A 102 12.11 2.55 -2.80
C LEU A 102 12.19 1.02 -2.66
N MET A 103 12.78 0.53 -1.56
CA MET A 103 12.93 -0.92 -1.34
C MET A 103 11.60 -1.62 -1.12
N LEU A 104 10.66 -1.01 -0.38
CA LEU A 104 9.31 -1.55 -0.20
C LEU A 104 8.55 -1.61 -1.54
N GLY A 105 8.59 -0.55 -2.34
CA GLY A 105 7.97 -0.52 -3.67
C GLY A 105 8.57 -1.57 -4.60
N LEU A 106 9.90 -1.63 -4.71
CA LEU A 106 10.58 -2.62 -5.57
C LEU A 106 10.35 -4.06 -5.11
N ALA A 107 10.25 -4.30 -3.79
CA ALA A 107 9.99 -5.63 -3.27
C ALA A 107 8.61 -6.17 -3.73
N VAL A 108 7.60 -5.29 -3.81
CA VAL A 108 6.28 -5.61 -4.36
C VAL A 108 6.34 -5.74 -5.88
N ASP A 109 6.84 -4.73 -6.59
CA ASP A 109 6.80 -4.67 -8.05
C ASP A 109 7.64 -5.78 -8.71
N LEU A 110 8.78 -6.14 -8.11
CA LEU A 110 9.68 -7.20 -8.60
C LEU A 110 9.40 -8.55 -7.94
N ARG A 111 8.40 -8.65 -7.07
CA ARG A 111 7.94 -9.91 -6.45
C ARG A 111 9.04 -10.68 -5.75
N TRP A 112 9.93 -9.98 -5.02
CA TRP A 112 11.13 -10.58 -4.41
C TRP A 112 10.82 -11.72 -3.44
N PHE A 113 9.68 -11.68 -2.78
CA PHE A 113 9.31 -12.62 -1.73
C PHE A 113 8.25 -13.67 -2.15
N ASP A 114 7.77 -13.63 -3.39
CA ASP A 114 6.71 -14.52 -3.88
C ASP A 114 7.02 -16.02 -3.71
N ARG A 115 8.32 -16.36 -3.78
CA ARG A 115 8.79 -17.74 -3.62
C ARG A 115 8.70 -18.28 -2.18
N ALA A 116 8.51 -17.41 -1.20
CA ALA A 116 8.35 -17.79 0.20
C ALA A 116 6.94 -18.32 0.50
N TRP A 117 5.96 -18.00 -0.33
CA TRP A 117 4.56 -18.28 -0.11
C TRP A 117 3.96 -19.25 -1.13
N PRO A 118 2.96 -20.07 -0.73
CA PRO A 118 2.14 -20.82 -1.68
C PRO A 118 1.51 -19.87 -2.71
N SER A 119 1.35 -20.34 -3.95
CA SER A 119 0.89 -19.49 -5.08
C SER A 119 -0.44 -18.75 -4.82
N GLY A 120 -1.34 -19.38 -4.06
CA GLY A 120 -2.65 -18.79 -3.72
C GLY A 120 -2.62 -17.80 -2.54
N LEU A 121 -1.49 -17.65 -1.83
CA LEU A 121 -1.37 -16.83 -0.61
C LEU A 121 -0.29 -15.75 -0.74
N ARG A 122 0.15 -15.43 -1.95
CA ARG A 122 1.20 -14.43 -2.19
C ARG A 122 0.82 -13.02 -1.72
N ALA A 123 -0.47 -12.71 -1.70
CA ALA A 123 -0.96 -11.43 -1.18
C ALA A 123 -0.59 -11.18 0.30
N LEU A 124 -0.35 -12.25 1.09
CA LEU A 124 0.13 -12.10 2.48
C LEU A 124 1.52 -11.46 2.54
N ASN A 125 2.34 -11.64 1.52
CA ASN A 125 3.63 -10.96 1.42
C ASN A 125 3.50 -9.44 1.27
N GLU A 126 2.52 -8.98 0.51
CA GLU A 126 2.26 -7.54 0.34
C GLU A 126 1.78 -6.94 1.66
N LEU A 127 0.89 -7.64 2.38
CA LEU A 127 0.43 -7.22 3.71
C LEU A 127 1.57 -7.15 4.71
N PHE A 128 2.46 -8.15 4.75
CA PHE A 128 3.67 -8.13 5.59
C PHE A 128 4.53 -6.88 5.35
N LEU A 129 4.77 -6.52 4.08
CA LEU A 129 5.55 -5.32 3.75
C LEU A 129 4.83 -4.04 4.18
N VAL A 130 3.50 -3.99 4.02
CA VAL A 130 2.67 -2.88 4.51
C VAL A 130 2.75 -2.76 6.03
N ASP A 131 2.66 -3.86 6.76
CA ASP A 131 2.73 -3.88 8.22
C ASP A 131 4.08 -3.41 8.74
N ALA A 132 5.17 -3.87 8.11
CA ALA A 132 6.51 -3.39 8.42
C ALA A 132 6.65 -1.88 8.17
N GLY A 133 6.06 -1.39 7.07
CA GLY A 133 5.98 0.04 6.76
C GLY A 133 5.11 0.81 7.76
N LEU A 134 3.91 0.32 8.08
CA LEU A 134 3.00 0.94 9.06
C LEU A 134 3.66 1.08 10.42
N TYR A 135 4.22 -0.01 10.94
CA TYR A 135 4.92 0.04 12.21
C TYR A 135 6.10 1.01 12.16
N GLY A 136 6.90 0.92 11.12
CA GLY A 136 8.07 1.77 10.94
C GLY A 136 7.72 3.26 10.83
N PHE A 137 6.83 3.64 9.92
CA PHE A 137 6.51 5.06 9.69
C PHE A 137 5.58 5.65 10.74
N LEU A 138 4.62 4.90 11.28
CA LEU A 138 3.65 5.45 12.24
C LEU A 138 4.07 5.30 13.70
N ALA A 139 4.68 4.16 14.11
CA ALA A 139 5.07 3.97 15.50
C ALA A 139 6.51 4.40 15.80
N ILE A 140 7.46 4.19 14.89
CA ILE A 140 8.88 4.50 15.12
C ILE A 140 9.23 5.90 14.60
N ARG A 141 8.98 6.18 13.32
CA ARG A 141 9.26 7.48 12.69
C ARG A 141 8.28 8.57 13.14
N GLN A 142 7.10 8.15 13.56
CA GLN A 142 5.96 9.02 13.95
C GLN A 142 5.66 10.08 12.89
N LEU A 143 5.67 9.65 11.62
CA LEU A 143 5.46 10.54 10.48
C LEU A 143 4.07 11.16 10.54
N SER A 144 4.01 12.48 10.71
CA SER A 144 2.76 13.22 10.78
C SER A 144 2.09 13.40 9.42
N GLY A 145 0.80 13.68 9.39
CA GLY A 145 0.05 14.04 8.18
C GLY A 145 -0.10 12.91 7.17
N THR A 146 0.01 11.66 7.58
CA THR A 146 -0.20 10.48 6.74
C THR A 146 -1.67 10.33 6.33
N GLY A 147 -2.58 10.63 7.26
CA GLY A 147 -4.03 10.57 7.01
C GLY A 147 -4.58 9.15 6.90
N PHE A 148 -3.87 8.15 7.44
CA PHE A 148 -4.35 6.79 7.51
C PHE A 148 -5.36 6.63 8.65
N ASP A 149 -6.62 6.35 8.29
CA ASP A 149 -7.75 6.25 9.22
C ASP A 149 -8.89 5.46 8.57
N PHE A 150 -9.32 4.37 9.18
CA PHE A 150 -10.43 3.55 8.67
C PHE A 150 -11.82 4.10 9.01
N HIS A 151 -11.92 5.18 9.78
CA HIS A 151 -13.20 5.85 10.00
C HIS A 151 -13.59 6.64 8.75
N LEU A 152 -14.34 5.99 7.85
CA LEU A 152 -14.83 6.62 6.62
C LEU A 152 -15.76 7.78 6.94
N ARG A 153 -15.48 8.95 6.37
CA ARG A 153 -16.30 10.17 6.50
C ARG A 153 -17.03 10.45 5.19
N TRP A 154 -18.15 11.13 5.27
CA TRP A 154 -18.85 11.54 4.07
C TRP A 154 -18.01 12.42 3.14
N SER A 155 -17.12 13.22 3.72
CA SER A 155 -16.13 13.99 2.95
C SER A 155 -15.20 13.12 2.11
N ASP A 156 -14.83 11.93 2.59
CA ASP A 156 -13.95 11.00 1.85
C ASP A 156 -14.65 10.50 0.58
N TRP A 157 -15.93 10.13 0.71
CA TRP A 157 -16.77 9.73 -0.42
C TRP A 157 -16.96 10.86 -1.43
N LYS A 158 -17.33 12.07 -0.95
CA LYS A 158 -17.50 13.24 -1.84
C LYS A 158 -16.23 13.53 -2.63
N THR A 159 -15.10 13.59 -1.95
CA THR A 159 -13.80 13.86 -2.58
C THR A 159 -13.40 12.73 -3.52
N GLY A 160 -13.47 11.48 -3.08
CA GLY A 160 -13.09 10.33 -3.89
C GLY A 160 -13.92 10.17 -5.16
N LEU A 161 -15.24 10.29 -5.05
CA LEU A 161 -16.13 10.19 -6.20
C LEU A 161 -16.02 11.40 -7.14
N ARG A 162 -15.78 12.60 -6.62
CA ARG A 162 -15.52 13.79 -7.45
C ARG A 162 -14.26 13.59 -8.30
N GLU A 163 -13.17 13.14 -7.72
CA GLU A 163 -11.94 12.90 -8.47
C GLU A 163 -12.11 11.75 -9.49
N LEU A 164 -12.88 10.72 -9.17
CA LEU A 164 -13.28 9.67 -10.12
C LEU A 164 -14.02 10.25 -11.33
N VAL A 165 -15.01 11.10 -11.10
CA VAL A 165 -15.78 11.74 -12.17
C VAL A 165 -14.91 12.60 -13.09
N PHE A 166 -13.96 13.34 -12.54
CA PHE A 166 -13.02 14.13 -13.33
C PHE A 166 -11.99 13.27 -14.08
N PHE A 167 -11.55 12.18 -13.46
CA PHE A 167 -10.59 11.26 -14.08
C PHE A 167 -11.18 10.46 -15.23
N THR A 168 -12.40 9.95 -15.08
CA THR A 168 -13.03 8.99 -16.00
C THR A 168 -12.99 9.44 -17.48
N PRO A 169 -13.44 10.64 -17.87
CA PRO A 169 -13.40 11.04 -19.28
C PRO A 169 -11.98 11.13 -19.84
N ILE A 170 -11.02 11.55 -19.01
CA ILE A 170 -9.61 11.68 -19.42
C ILE A 170 -9.01 10.30 -19.69
N VAL A 171 -9.18 9.35 -18.76
CA VAL A 171 -8.60 8.00 -18.92
C VAL A 171 -9.28 7.21 -20.03
N LEU A 172 -10.60 7.38 -20.22
CA LEU A 172 -11.30 6.74 -21.34
C LEU A 172 -10.81 7.29 -22.68
N GLY A 173 -10.72 8.61 -22.81
CA GLY A 173 -10.19 9.23 -24.05
C GLY A 173 -8.77 8.80 -24.35
N LEU A 174 -7.86 8.90 -23.38
CA LEU A 174 -6.47 8.48 -23.55
C LEU A 174 -6.34 6.96 -23.76
N GLY A 175 -7.04 6.15 -22.98
CA GLY A 175 -6.96 4.71 -23.06
C GLY A 175 -7.45 4.15 -24.40
N LEU A 176 -8.53 4.71 -24.95
CA LEU A 176 -9.02 4.38 -26.30
C LEU A 176 -8.06 4.87 -27.39
N ALA A 177 -7.60 6.12 -27.29
CA ALA A 177 -6.66 6.69 -28.28
C ALA A 177 -5.32 5.93 -28.33
N LEU A 178 -4.88 5.38 -27.19
CA LEU A 178 -3.66 4.58 -27.09
C LEU A 178 -3.89 3.10 -27.46
N GLY A 179 -5.12 2.67 -27.72
CA GLY A 179 -5.44 1.26 -27.92
C GLY A 179 -5.09 0.39 -26.71
N PHE A 180 -5.21 0.95 -25.49
CA PHE A 180 -4.89 0.26 -24.26
C PHE A 180 -6.11 -0.38 -23.60
N ILE A 181 -7.28 0.22 -23.77
CA ILE A 181 -8.54 -0.29 -23.26
C ILE A 181 -9.41 -0.84 -24.39
N HIS A 182 -9.99 -2.00 -24.12
CA HIS A 182 -10.91 -2.67 -25.05
C HIS A 182 -12.21 -2.98 -24.31
N PRO A 183 -13.33 -2.33 -24.69
CA PRO A 183 -14.59 -2.56 -24.00
C PRO A 183 -15.02 -4.01 -24.06
N HIS A 184 -15.36 -4.58 -22.91
CA HIS A 184 -16.00 -5.89 -22.80
C HIS A 184 -17.13 -5.84 -21.77
N ARG A 185 -18.09 -6.74 -21.85
CA ARG A 185 -19.14 -6.89 -20.84
C ARG A 185 -18.92 -8.18 -20.07
N ASN A 186 -18.40 -8.06 -18.88
CA ASN A 186 -18.38 -9.18 -17.94
C ASN A 186 -18.91 -8.69 -16.59
N LEU A 187 -20.23 -8.53 -16.50
CA LEU A 187 -20.88 -8.03 -15.31
C LEU A 187 -21.16 -9.19 -14.35
N PRO A 188 -20.44 -9.32 -13.24
CA PRO A 188 -20.77 -10.27 -12.19
C PRO A 188 -22.09 -9.86 -11.52
N GLY A 189 -22.75 -10.82 -10.85
CA GLY A 189 -23.89 -10.48 -9.98
C GLY A 189 -23.51 -9.42 -8.94
N ILE A 190 -24.46 -8.60 -8.51
CA ILE A 190 -24.26 -7.43 -7.62
C ILE A 190 -23.42 -7.79 -6.38
N GLY A 191 -23.71 -8.91 -5.71
CA GLY A 191 -22.95 -9.35 -4.53
C GLY A 191 -21.46 -9.55 -4.83
N ASN A 192 -21.12 -10.21 -5.95
CA ASN A 192 -19.74 -10.42 -6.38
C ASN A 192 -19.06 -9.11 -6.79
N ALA A 193 -19.80 -8.19 -7.39
CA ALA A 193 -19.29 -6.86 -7.75
C ALA A 193 -18.88 -6.06 -6.51
N VAL A 194 -19.73 -6.07 -5.47
CA VAL A 194 -19.46 -5.41 -4.19
C VAL A 194 -18.27 -6.06 -3.48
N LEU A 195 -18.24 -7.39 -3.38
CA LEU A 195 -17.12 -8.11 -2.76
C LEU A 195 -15.80 -7.83 -3.49
N ARG A 196 -15.82 -7.73 -4.81
CA ARG A 196 -14.65 -7.38 -5.60
C ARG A 196 -14.17 -5.95 -5.29
N TRP A 197 -15.08 -4.97 -5.20
CA TRP A 197 -14.73 -3.61 -4.83
C TRP A 197 -14.09 -3.54 -3.43
N VAL A 198 -14.70 -4.22 -2.45
CA VAL A 198 -14.17 -4.31 -1.08
C VAL A 198 -12.78 -4.95 -1.06
N GLY A 199 -12.60 -6.04 -1.81
CA GLY A 199 -11.30 -6.69 -1.96
C GLY A 199 -10.24 -5.75 -2.55
N ILE A 200 -10.56 -5.06 -3.65
CA ILE A 200 -9.64 -4.08 -4.26
C ILE A 200 -9.34 -2.95 -3.27
N PHE A 201 -10.36 -2.46 -2.54
CA PHE A 201 -10.20 -1.38 -1.57
C PHE A 201 -9.13 -1.73 -0.52
N PHE A 202 -9.26 -2.89 0.15
CA PHE A 202 -8.39 -3.26 1.26
C PHE A 202 -7.05 -3.89 0.84
N PHE A 203 -7.02 -4.67 -0.23
CA PHE A 203 -5.83 -5.47 -0.61
C PHE A 203 -5.01 -4.88 -1.76
N THR A 204 -5.52 -3.86 -2.45
CA THR A 204 -4.78 -3.18 -3.52
C THR A 204 -4.67 -1.69 -3.22
N ALA A 205 -5.81 -1.00 -3.12
CA ALA A 205 -5.81 0.45 -3.06
C ALA A 205 -5.25 0.98 -1.72
N VAL A 206 -5.62 0.42 -0.55
CA VAL A 206 -5.07 0.87 0.74
C VAL A 206 -3.55 0.73 0.79
N PRO A 207 -2.93 -0.43 0.49
CA PRO A 207 -1.48 -0.58 0.44
C PRO A 207 -0.79 0.44 -0.48
N GLU A 208 -1.28 0.61 -1.69
CA GLU A 208 -0.68 1.51 -2.66
C GLU A 208 -0.85 2.99 -2.25
N GLU A 209 -2.01 3.38 -1.73
CA GLU A 209 -2.23 4.76 -1.25
C GLU A 209 -1.45 5.07 0.03
N LEU A 210 -1.20 4.09 0.89
CA LEU A 210 -0.25 4.24 2.01
C LEU A 210 1.16 4.54 1.50
N LEU A 211 1.67 3.75 0.57
CA LEU A 211 3.01 3.94 0.03
C LEU A 211 3.13 5.28 -0.71
N PHE A 212 2.24 5.53 -1.69
CA PHE A 212 2.39 6.67 -2.60
C PHE A 212 1.85 7.99 -2.05
N ARG A 213 0.82 7.99 -1.19
CA ARG A 213 0.22 9.24 -0.67
C ARG A 213 0.66 9.54 0.75
N ALA A 214 0.43 8.57 1.66
CA ALA A 214 0.73 8.78 3.06
C ALA A 214 2.24 8.97 3.32
N TRP A 215 3.10 8.28 2.55
CA TRP A 215 4.54 8.33 2.78
C TRP A 215 5.27 9.11 1.68
N VAL A 216 5.28 8.65 0.42
CA VAL A 216 6.05 9.28 -0.66
C VAL A 216 5.60 10.72 -0.91
N GLN A 217 4.33 10.95 -1.25
CA GLN A 217 3.84 12.29 -1.55
C GLN A 217 3.93 13.22 -0.32
N ASN A 218 3.62 12.71 0.87
CA ASN A 218 3.71 13.46 2.12
C ASN A 218 5.13 13.97 2.40
N LEU A 219 6.15 13.12 2.25
CA LEU A 219 7.55 13.50 2.42
C LEU A 219 8.03 14.44 1.32
N LEU A 220 7.65 14.18 0.07
CA LEU A 220 7.99 15.07 -1.05
C LEU A 220 7.37 16.46 -0.88
N GLU A 221 6.11 16.57 -0.40
CA GLU A 221 5.46 17.88 -0.19
C GLU A 221 6.25 18.79 0.77
N ARG A 222 6.94 18.20 1.74
CA ARG A 222 7.76 18.92 2.72
C ARG A 222 9.10 19.40 2.15
N ARG A 223 9.57 18.78 1.06
CA ARG A 223 10.85 19.14 0.41
C ARG A 223 10.68 20.07 -0.79
N VAL A 224 9.76 19.72 -1.68
CA VAL A 224 9.65 20.38 -3.00
C VAL A 224 8.31 21.10 -3.20
N GLY A 225 7.48 21.12 -2.16
CA GLY A 225 6.16 21.78 -2.20
C GLY A 225 5.09 20.95 -2.91
N ARG A 226 3.84 21.36 -2.71
CA ARG A 226 2.64 20.57 -3.00
C ARG A 226 2.46 20.20 -4.48
N ARG A 227 2.79 21.12 -5.42
CA ARG A 227 2.57 20.89 -6.86
C ARG A 227 3.58 19.91 -7.43
N VAL A 228 4.85 20.15 -7.15
CA VAL A 228 5.95 19.31 -7.64
C VAL A 228 5.87 17.92 -7.03
N ALA A 229 5.58 17.81 -5.73
CA ALA A 229 5.40 16.52 -5.05
C ALA A 229 4.27 15.69 -5.65
N LEU A 230 3.13 16.32 -6.01
CA LEU A 230 2.03 15.63 -6.67
C LEU A 230 2.48 15.00 -7.99
N VAL A 231 3.17 15.78 -8.83
CA VAL A 231 3.66 15.28 -10.13
C VAL A 231 4.68 14.15 -9.92
N MET A 232 5.67 14.35 -9.03
CA MET A 232 6.69 13.34 -8.76
C MET A 232 6.09 12.03 -8.23
N ALA A 233 5.19 12.11 -7.24
CA ALA A 233 4.54 10.93 -6.69
C ALA A 233 3.66 10.22 -7.73
N SER A 234 3.00 10.97 -8.63
CA SER A 234 2.21 10.41 -9.71
C SER A 234 3.06 9.71 -10.77
N VAL A 235 4.21 10.28 -11.12
CA VAL A 235 5.18 9.63 -12.02
C VAL A 235 5.73 8.35 -11.39
N LEU A 236 6.10 8.37 -10.12
CA LEU A 236 6.56 7.18 -9.40
C LEU A 236 5.47 6.10 -9.35
N PHE A 237 4.21 6.50 -9.10
CA PHE A 237 3.07 5.59 -9.15
C PHE A 237 2.88 5.00 -10.56
N GLY A 238 3.01 5.80 -11.60
CA GLY A 238 3.00 5.29 -12.97
C GLY A 238 4.12 4.30 -13.24
N LEU A 239 5.35 4.63 -12.83
CA LEU A 239 6.51 3.77 -13.01
C LEU A 239 6.37 2.42 -12.30
N SER A 240 5.70 2.31 -11.15
CA SER A 240 5.44 1.03 -10.49
C SER A 240 4.57 0.07 -11.31
N HIS A 241 4.01 0.54 -12.43
CA HIS A 241 3.21 -0.27 -13.35
C HIS A 241 3.98 -0.72 -14.61
N PHE A 242 5.30 -0.50 -14.67
CA PHE A 242 6.12 -0.71 -15.86
C PHE A 242 6.11 -2.15 -16.39
N ASN A 243 6.00 -3.15 -15.52
CA ASN A 243 6.04 -4.57 -15.82
C ASN A 243 4.68 -5.28 -15.71
N LYS A 244 3.59 -4.52 -15.51
CA LYS A 244 2.24 -5.09 -15.37
C LYS A 244 1.59 -5.27 -16.74
N ARG A 245 0.92 -6.39 -16.97
CA ARG A 245 0.20 -6.76 -18.21
C ARG A 245 1.07 -6.84 -19.47
N SER A 246 2.38 -6.90 -19.37
CA SER A 246 3.31 -7.02 -20.49
C SER A 246 4.62 -7.67 -20.04
N ALA A 247 5.26 -8.43 -20.93
CA ALA A 247 6.60 -8.95 -20.73
C ALA A 247 7.69 -7.86 -20.88
N HIS A 248 7.33 -6.73 -21.49
CA HIS A 248 8.22 -5.60 -21.75
C HIS A 248 7.70 -4.35 -21.03
N PHE A 249 8.51 -3.28 -21.05
CA PHE A 249 8.14 -1.99 -20.49
C PHE A 249 6.82 -1.47 -21.09
N ASN A 250 5.78 -1.42 -20.26
CA ASN A 250 4.43 -1.02 -20.65
C ASN A 250 4.22 0.49 -20.48
N TRP A 251 4.80 1.31 -21.37
CA TRP A 251 4.73 2.77 -21.27
C TRP A 251 3.29 3.32 -21.28
N ARG A 252 2.36 2.62 -21.97
CA ARG A 252 0.94 3.02 -22.01
C ARG A 252 0.32 2.90 -20.62
N TYR A 253 0.59 1.81 -19.93
CA TYR A 253 0.12 1.62 -18.57
C TYR A 253 0.78 2.62 -17.62
N VAL A 254 2.09 2.82 -17.72
CA VAL A 254 2.84 3.83 -16.95
C VAL A 254 2.22 5.21 -17.09
N LEU A 255 1.90 5.63 -18.31
CA LEU A 255 1.27 6.93 -18.58
C LEU A 255 -0.12 7.04 -17.94
N LEU A 256 -0.99 6.04 -18.17
CA LEU A 256 -2.35 6.05 -17.64
C LEU A 256 -2.38 5.99 -16.12
N ALA A 257 -1.51 5.16 -15.51
CA ALA A 257 -1.35 5.10 -14.07
C ALA A 257 -0.76 6.40 -13.49
N ALA A 258 0.18 7.06 -14.17
CA ALA A 258 0.68 8.36 -13.75
C ALA A 258 -0.44 9.43 -13.77
N VAL A 259 -1.29 9.43 -14.79
CA VAL A 259 -2.47 10.31 -14.82
C VAL A 259 -3.43 9.99 -13.68
N ALA A 260 -3.74 8.71 -13.44
CA ALA A 260 -4.55 8.29 -12.29
C ALA A 260 -3.93 8.76 -10.96
N GLY A 261 -2.61 8.65 -10.85
CA GLY A 261 -1.83 9.12 -9.72
C GLY A 261 -2.06 10.58 -9.34
N ILE A 262 -2.29 11.46 -10.33
CA ILE A 262 -2.63 12.86 -10.09
C ILE A 262 -3.95 12.98 -9.33
N PHE A 263 -4.99 12.26 -9.77
CA PHE A 263 -6.31 12.33 -9.15
C PHE A 263 -6.33 11.68 -7.75
N TYR A 264 -5.66 10.56 -7.57
CA TYR A 264 -5.49 9.93 -6.25
C TYR A 264 -4.75 10.87 -5.28
N GLY A 265 -3.64 11.50 -5.75
CA GLY A 265 -2.89 12.45 -4.95
C GLY A 265 -3.67 13.72 -4.61
N ARG A 266 -4.56 14.19 -5.50
CA ARG A 266 -5.49 15.31 -5.24
C ARG A 266 -6.53 14.91 -4.20
N ALA A 267 -7.11 13.71 -4.32
CA ALA A 267 -8.08 13.19 -3.36
C ALA A 267 -7.51 13.12 -1.95
N TRP A 268 -6.32 12.54 -1.79
CA TRP A 268 -5.64 12.49 -0.50
C TRP A 268 -5.36 13.89 0.06
N ARG A 269 -4.84 14.77 -0.77
CA ARG A 269 -4.32 16.08 -0.36
C ARG A 269 -5.40 17.03 0.15
N GLU A 270 -6.64 16.90 -0.29
CA GLU A 270 -7.72 17.82 0.08
C GLU A 270 -7.94 17.89 1.58
N HIS A 271 -8.02 16.73 2.22
CA HIS A 271 -8.20 16.61 3.67
C HIS A 271 -7.07 15.82 4.34
N ARG A 272 -6.00 15.51 3.62
CA ARG A 272 -4.92 14.60 4.04
C ARG A 272 -5.48 13.28 4.57
N ARG A 273 -6.27 12.58 3.77
CA ARG A 273 -6.92 11.34 4.16
C ARG A 273 -6.75 10.25 3.11
N VAL A 274 -6.13 9.14 3.53
CA VAL A 274 -5.95 7.94 2.69
C VAL A 274 -7.29 7.38 2.20
N PRO A 275 -8.37 7.30 3.01
CA PRO A 275 -9.65 6.79 2.51
C PRO A 275 -10.18 7.51 1.28
N ALA A 276 -9.99 8.83 1.16
CA ALA A 276 -10.48 9.59 0.02
C ALA A 276 -9.78 9.15 -1.30
N SER A 277 -8.45 9.00 -1.27
CA SER A 277 -7.71 8.49 -2.44
C SER A 277 -7.99 7.02 -2.72
N THR A 278 -8.13 6.20 -1.66
CA THR A 278 -8.46 4.78 -1.78
C THR A 278 -9.82 4.56 -2.44
N ILE A 279 -10.84 5.39 -2.12
CA ILE A 279 -12.16 5.32 -2.78
C ILE A 279 -12.02 5.59 -4.27
N THR A 280 -11.28 6.63 -4.66
CA THR A 280 -11.03 6.93 -6.09
C THR A 280 -10.32 5.75 -6.75
N HIS A 281 -9.23 5.28 -6.19
CA HIS A 281 -8.40 4.21 -6.72
C HIS A 281 -9.18 2.90 -6.85
N ALA A 282 -9.79 2.43 -5.78
CA ALA A 282 -10.56 1.18 -5.81
C ALA A 282 -11.70 1.22 -6.82
N SER A 283 -12.35 2.40 -6.99
CA SER A 283 -13.42 2.56 -7.95
C SER A 283 -12.92 2.56 -9.39
N VAL A 284 -11.73 3.10 -9.65
CA VAL A 284 -11.07 3.04 -10.97
C VAL A 284 -10.76 1.59 -11.32
N ASP A 285 -10.09 0.85 -10.46
CA ASP A 285 -9.71 -0.53 -10.70
C ASP A 285 -10.92 -1.47 -10.83
N TRP A 286 -11.96 -1.20 -10.04
CA TRP A 286 -13.19 -1.94 -10.10
C TRP A 286 -13.94 -1.71 -11.42
N LEU A 287 -14.11 -0.44 -11.84
CA LEU A 287 -14.72 -0.08 -13.12
C LEU A 287 -13.92 -0.65 -14.29
N TRP A 288 -12.59 -0.53 -14.22
CA TRP A 288 -11.70 -1.15 -15.19
C TRP A 288 -11.96 -2.63 -15.37
N GLY A 289 -11.96 -3.37 -14.28
CA GLY A 289 -12.15 -4.81 -14.32
C GLY A 289 -13.59 -5.28 -14.65
N LEU A 290 -14.58 -4.37 -14.73
CA LEU A 290 -15.94 -4.67 -15.18
C LEU A 290 -16.13 -4.42 -16.68
N TRP A 291 -15.44 -3.42 -17.23
CA TRP A 291 -15.73 -2.90 -18.56
C TRP A 291 -14.57 -2.97 -19.55
N PHE A 292 -13.31 -3.19 -19.04
CA PHE A 292 -12.10 -3.15 -19.86
C PHE A 292 -11.11 -4.30 -19.47
#